data_2d3520ba298c5a1c6909d38e837d991f
#
_entry.id   2d3520ba298c5a1c6909d38e837d991f
#
_cell.length_a   1.000
_cell.length_b   1.000
_cell.length_c   1.000
_cell.angle_alpha   90.00
_cell.angle_beta   90.00
_cell.angle_gamma   90.00
#
_symmetry.space_group_name_H-M   'P 1'
#
loop_
_entity.id
_entity.type
_entity.pdbx_description
1 polymer ?
#
loop_
_entity_poly.entity_id
_entity_poly.type
_entity_poly.pdbx_seq_one_letter_code
_entity_poly.pdbx_strand_id
1 'polypeptide(L)'
;MDELQLWTAFQAGDEDAYTQLYQLHIRAMYRYGMSLVAASEAFVLDCVHDVFTEIWVKRARLSTPANVRHYLLKALKIRIIHQLERKERPFQPLTETDYDALWTEPNDLELLEELEAANSRKDRLQRLIAQLPPRQQEALKLRFVENMNYDQIGDVMDVNQQSAKNLVFRAVEKLRGWIILPFLTFFIFFINK
;
A
#
# COMPACT_ATOMS: atom_id res chain seq x y z
N MET A 1 -13.44 -18.02 10.22
CA MET A 1 -12.34 -18.88 9.72
C MET A 1 -11.08 -18.03 9.71
N ASP A 2 -9.97 -18.55 10.21
CA ASP A 2 -8.68 -17.85 10.13
C ASP A 2 -8.20 -17.79 8.67
N GLU A 3 -7.42 -16.79 8.30
CA GLU A 3 -6.94 -16.55 6.92
C GLU A 3 -6.17 -17.75 6.35
N LEU A 4 -5.38 -18.44 7.18
CA LEU A 4 -4.68 -19.65 6.78
C LEU A 4 -5.62 -20.86 6.57
N GLN A 5 -6.70 -20.94 7.32
CA GLN A 5 -7.73 -21.94 7.10
C GLN A 5 -8.49 -21.69 5.78
N LEU A 6 -8.79 -20.42 5.48
CA LEU A 6 -9.35 -20.03 4.18
C LEU A 6 -8.40 -20.40 3.02
N TRP A 7 -7.10 -20.17 3.20
CA TRP A 7 -6.10 -20.55 2.19
C TRP A 7 -6.08 -22.07 1.96
N THR A 8 -6.13 -22.86 3.02
CA THR A 8 -6.14 -24.32 2.92
C THR A 8 -7.41 -24.82 2.22
N ALA A 9 -8.58 -24.28 2.54
CA ALA A 9 -9.84 -24.62 1.88
C ALA A 9 -9.80 -24.22 0.39
N PHE A 10 -9.30 -23.03 0.07
CA PHE A 10 -9.05 -22.58 -1.29
C PHE A 10 -8.12 -23.55 -2.08
N GLN A 11 -7.03 -24.02 -1.48
CA GLN A 11 -6.12 -25.00 -2.11
C GLN A 11 -6.85 -26.32 -2.42
N ALA A 12 -7.81 -26.71 -1.59
CA ALA A 12 -8.66 -27.88 -1.81
C ALA A 12 -9.74 -27.68 -2.90
N GLY A 13 -9.88 -26.44 -3.41
CA GLY A 13 -10.82 -26.11 -4.49
C GLY A 13 -12.16 -25.55 -4.03
N ASP A 14 -12.24 -25.08 -2.78
CA ASP A 14 -13.44 -24.44 -2.22
C ASP A 14 -13.61 -23.04 -2.84
N GLU A 15 -14.71 -22.85 -3.60
CA GLU A 15 -15.03 -21.60 -4.29
C GLU A 15 -15.48 -20.50 -3.31
N ASP A 16 -16.12 -20.86 -2.21
CA ASP A 16 -16.53 -19.90 -1.19
C ASP A 16 -15.30 -19.35 -0.45
N ALA A 17 -14.34 -20.20 -0.14
CA ALA A 17 -13.05 -19.77 0.44
C ALA A 17 -12.28 -18.86 -0.53
N TYR A 18 -12.27 -19.15 -1.82
CA TYR A 18 -11.69 -18.28 -2.84
C TYR A 18 -12.37 -16.90 -2.88
N THR A 19 -13.70 -16.88 -2.89
CA THR A 19 -14.48 -15.64 -2.88
C THR A 19 -14.19 -14.79 -1.65
N GLN A 20 -14.11 -15.42 -0.47
CA GLN A 20 -13.77 -14.74 0.78
C GLN A 20 -12.34 -14.17 0.76
N LEU A 21 -11.34 -14.92 0.26
CA LEU A 21 -9.98 -14.42 0.09
C LEU A 21 -9.92 -13.23 -0.86
N TYR A 22 -10.65 -13.29 -1.97
CA TYR A 22 -10.76 -12.18 -2.91
C TYR A 22 -11.33 -10.92 -2.23
N GLN A 23 -12.48 -11.03 -1.56
CA GLN A 23 -13.12 -9.91 -0.87
C GLN A 23 -12.24 -9.30 0.24
N LEU A 24 -11.51 -10.15 0.96
CA LEU A 24 -10.62 -9.71 2.04
C LEU A 24 -9.42 -8.89 1.54
N HIS A 25 -8.89 -9.24 0.36
CA HIS A 25 -7.62 -8.68 -0.12
C HIS A 25 -7.73 -7.68 -1.26
N ILE A 26 -8.83 -7.67 -2.03
CA ILE A 26 -8.94 -6.84 -3.24
C ILE A 26 -8.67 -5.36 -2.96
N ARG A 27 -9.21 -4.80 -1.88
CA ARG A 27 -9.02 -3.38 -1.53
C ARG A 27 -7.56 -3.04 -1.21
N ALA A 28 -6.87 -3.91 -0.48
CA ALA A 28 -5.47 -3.73 -0.14
C ALA A 28 -4.58 -3.83 -1.38
N MET A 29 -4.84 -4.84 -2.23
CA MET A 29 -4.12 -5.03 -3.49
C MET A 29 -4.32 -3.85 -4.44
N TYR A 30 -5.56 -3.40 -4.62
CA TYR A 30 -5.87 -2.24 -5.45
C TYR A 30 -5.12 -0.99 -4.98
N ARG A 31 -5.25 -0.61 -3.70
CA ARG A 31 -4.55 0.56 -3.14
C ARG A 31 -3.03 0.46 -3.25
N TYR A 32 -2.49 -0.74 -3.06
CA TYR A 32 -1.07 -0.96 -3.23
C TYR A 32 -0.65 -0.84 -4.69
N GLY A 33 -1.37 -1.49 -5.61
CA GLY A 33 -1.11 -1.41 -7.05
C GLY A 33 -1.15 0.02 -7.58
N MET A 34 -2.19 0.79 -7.23
CA MET A 34 -2.31 2.21 -7.57
C MET A 34 -1.15 3.07 -7.04
N SER A 35 -0.52 2.67 -5.94
CA SER A 35 0.63 3.39 -5.38
C SER A 35 1.97 3.04 -6.04
N LEU A 36 2.02 2.00 -6.85
CA LEU A 36 3.25 1.58 -7.53
C LEU A 36 3.40 2.23 -8.90
N VAL A 37 2.30 2.56 -9.55
CA VAL A 37 2.31 2.96 -10.96
C VAL A 37 1.33 4.09 -11.27
N ALA A 38 1.73 5.00 -12.16
CA ALA A 38 0.84 5.96 -12.80
C ALA A 38 0.07 5.27 -13.96
N ALA A 39 -0.83 4.37 -13.60
CA ALA A 39 -1.64 3.64 -14.58
C ALA A 39 -3.14 3.83 -14.28
N SER A 40 -3.99 3.51 -15.25
CA SER A 40 -5.43 3.56 -15.05
C SER A 40 -5.88 2.53 -13.99
N GLU A 41 -6.98 2.82 -13.31
CA GLU A 41 -7.63 1.89 -12.38
C GLU A 41 -7.89 0.53 -13.04
N ALA A 42 -8.39 0.54 -14.28
CA ALA A 42 -8.63 -0.67 -15.05
C ALA A 42 -7.37 -1.54 -15.18
N PHE A 43 -6.21 -0.93 -15.47
CA PHE A 43 -4.96 -1.67 -15.54
C PHE A 43 -4.59 -2.35 -14.22
N VAL A 44 -4.75 -1.65 -13.10
CA VAL A 44 -4.44 -2.21 -11.78
C VAL A 44 -5.43 -3.30 -11.41
N LEU A 45 -6.73 -3.11 -11.68
CA LEU A 45 -7.76 -4.13 -11.45
C LEU A 45 -7.51 -5.37 -12.31
N ASP A 46 -7.16 -5.22 -13.58
CA ASP A 46 -6.78 -6.33 -14.46
C ASP A 46 -5.60 -7.13 -13.87
N CYS A 47 -4.57 -6.42 -13.37
CA CYS A 47 -3.45 -7.09 -12.70
C CYS A 47 -3.87 -7.84 -11.43
N VAL A 48 -4.81 -7.29 -10.64
CA VAL A 48 -5.37 -7.97 -9.46
C VAL A 48 -6.14 -9.22 -9.87
N HIS A 49 -7.02 -9.12 -10.88
CA HIS A 49 -7.78 -10.26 -11.40
C HIS A 49 -6.87 -11.34 -11.98
N ASP A 50 -5.82 -10.95 -12.70
CA ASP A 50 -4.81 -11.87 -13.23
C ASP A 50 -4.15 -12.67 -12.11
N VAL A 51 -3.76 -12.01 -11.00
CA VAL A 51 -3.17 -12.69 -9.84
C VAL A 51 -4.15 -13.71 -9.25
N PHE A 52 -5.41 -13.31 -9.02
CA PHE A 52 -6.41 -14.22 -8.45
C PHE A 52 -6.72 -15.38 -9.40
N THR A 53 -6.80 -15.14 -10.70
CA THR A 53 -6.98 -16.20 -11.71
C THR A 53 -5.80 -17.16 -11.70
N GLU A 54 -4.57 -16.64 -11.65
CA GLU A 54 -3.35 -17.45 -11.64
C GLU A 54 -3.27 -18.34 -10.39
N ILE A 55 -3.57 -17.80 -9.21
CA ILE A 55 -3.54 -18.60 -7.97
C ILE A 55 -4.67 -19.66 -7.99
N TRP A 56 -5.84 -19.35 -8.55
CA TRP A 56 -6.91 -20.34 -8.70
C TRP A 56 -6.49 -21.52 -9.59
N VAL A 57 -5.91 -21.23 -10.73
CA VAL A 57 -5.43 -22.27 -11.67
C VAL A 57 -4.33 -23.12 -11.05
N LYS A 58 -3.42 -22.50 -10.28
CA LYS A 58 -2.27 -23.17 -9.67
C LYS A 58 -2.54 -23.70 -8.25
N ARG A 59 -3.73 -23.51 -7.68
CA ARG A 59 -4.06 -23.71 -6.25
C ARG A 59 -3.53 -24.99 -5.62
N ALA A 60 -3.67 -26.12 -6.33
CA ALA A 60 -3.22 -27.41 -5.83
C ALA A 60 -1.68 -27.56 -5.72
N ARG A 61 -0.93 -26.66 -6.35
CA ARG A 61 0.56 -26.69 -6.37
C ARG A 61 1.17 -25.58 -5.53
N LEU A 62 0.34 -24.66 -5.03
CA LEU A 62 0.81 -23.56 -4.18
C LEU A 62 1.18 -24.11 -2.79
N SER A 63 2.27 -23.61 -2.23
CA SER A 63 2.55 -23.79 -0.81
C SER A 63 1.67 -22.88 0.03
N THR A 64 1.40 -23.25 1.27
CA THR A 64 0.73 -22.35 2.23
C THR A 64 1.70 -21.25 2.66
N PRO A 65 1.43 -19.97 2.37
CA PRO A 65 2.31 -18.89 2.76
C PRO A 65 2.23 -18.61 4.25
N ALA A 66 3.32 -18.16 4.85
CA ALA A 66 3.31 -17.69 6.25
C ALA A 66 2.39 -16.48 6.46
N ASN A 67 2.15 -15.70 5.41
CA ASN A 67 1.24 -14.55 5.40
C ASN A 67 0.65 -14.40 3.99
N VAL A 68 -0.66 -14.62 3.86
CA VAL A 68 -1.39 -14.59 2.59
C VAL A 68 -1.34 -13.20 1.96
N ARG A 69 -1.55 -12.16 2.77
CA ARG A 69 -1.51 -10.76 2.29
C ARG A 69 -0.15 -10.39 1.70
N HIS A 70 0.93 -10.74 2.38
CA HIS A 70 2.29 -10.53 1.87
C HIS A 70 2.51 -11.23 0.53
N TYR A 71 2.11 -12.50 0.42
CA TYR A 71 2.19 -13.28 -0.81
C TYR A 71 1.44 -12.61 -1.97
N LEU A 72 0.19 -12.17 -1.74
CA LEU A 72 -0.64 -11.53 -2.76
C LEU A 72 -0.09 -10.18 -3.21
N LEU A 73 0.41 -9.34 -2.29
CA LEU A 73 0.99 -8.04 -2.64
C LEU A 73 2.28 -8.20 -3.45
N LYS A 74 3.13 -9.19 -3.10
CA LYS A 74 4.32 -9.52 -3.88
C LYS A 74 3.94 -10.02 -5.28
N ALA A 75 2.97 -10.93 -5.39
CA ALA A 75 2.48 -11.43 -6.67
C ALA A 75 1.94 -10.30 -7.56
N LEU A 76 1.16 -9.38 -6.98
CA LEU A 76 0.65 -8.20 -7.69
C LEU A 76 1.79 -7.30 -8.21
N LYS A 77 2.78 -7.01 -7.38
CA LYS A 77 3.94 -6.19 -7.80
C LYS A 77 4.65 -6.81 -8.99
N ILE A 78 4.94 -8.10 -8.93
CA ILE A 78 5.57 -8.84 -10.04
C ILE A 78 4.70 -8.78 -11.30
N ARG A 79 3.37 -8.96 -11.16
CA ARG A 79 2.43 -8.89 -12.27
C ARG A 79 2.44 -7.51 -12.93
N ILE A 80 2.38 -6.45 -12.14
CA ILE A 80 2.42 -5.06 -12.63
C ILE A 80 3.72 -4.80 -13.39
N ILE A 81 4.87 -5.17 -12.83
CA ILE A 81 6.18 -4.99 -13.50
C ILE A 81 6.19 -5.70 -14.85
N HIS A 82 5.82 -6.97 -14.90
CA HIS A 82 5.79 -7.73 -16.15
C HIS A 82 4.82 -7.14 -17.20
N GLN A 83 3.67 -6.63 -16.77
CA GLN A 83 2.72 -6.00 -17.70
C GLN A 83 3.23 -4.67 -18.24
N LEU A 84 3.97 -3.90 -17.43
CA LEU A 84 4.59 -2.65 -17.88
C LEU A 84 5.74 -2.91 -18.88
N GLU A 85 6.61 -3.87 -18.58
CA GLU A 85 7.70 -4.28 -19.48
C GLU A 85 7.17 -4.74 -20.84
N ARG A 86 6.07 -5.51 -20.86
CA ARG A 86 5.43 -5.95 -22.12
C ARG A 86 4.79 -4.82 -22.95
N LYS A 87 4.36 -3.73 -22.29
CA LYS A 87 3.69 -2.59 -22.95
C LYS A 87 4.65 -1.49 -23.40
N GLU A 88 5.96 -1.63 -23.15
CA GLU A 88 7.01 -0.62 -23.46
C GLU A 88 6.64 0.80 -23.02
N ARG A 89 5.90 0.94 -21.93
CA ARG A 89 5.50 2.25 -21.38
C ARG A 89 6.47 2.68 -20.29
N PRO A 90 6.98 3.93 -20.37
CA PRO A 90 7.83 4.47 -19.31
C PRO A 90 7.05 4.57 -18.00
N PHE A 91 7.68 4.16 -16.90
CA PHE A 91 7.19 4.28 -15.55
C PHE A 91 7.08 5.76 -15.16
N GLN A 92 5.87 6.25 -14.91
CA GLN A 92 5.64 7.56 -14.30
C GLN A 92 4.89 7.38 -12.98
N PRO A 93 5.37 7.97 -11.86
CA PRO A 93 4.63 7.93 -10.60
C PRO A 93 3.38 8.82 -10.67
N LEU A 94 2.27 8.37 -10.07
CA LEU A 94 0.96 9.02 -10.06
C LEU A 94 0.95 10.35 -9.28
N THR A 95 0.15 11.27 -9.76
CA THR A 95 -0.33 12.47 -9.08
C THR A 95 -1.69 12.20 -8.39
N GLU A 96 -1.89 12.85 -7.24
CA GLU A 96 -2.85 12.55 -6.16
C GLU A 96 -4.36 12.73 -6.46
N THR A 97 -4.80 13.06 -7.66
CA THR A 97 -6.16 13.57 -7.88
C THR A 97 -7.27 12.51 -7.98
N ASP A 98 -6.96 11.22 -8.02
CA ASP A 98 -7.96 10.18 -8.33
C ASP A 98 -8.44 9.35 -7.13
N TYR A 99 -7.94 9.64 -5.91
CA TYR A 99 -8.23 8.80 -4.72
C TYR A 99 -9.54 9.10 -4.01
N ASP A 100 -10.10 10.31 -4.14
CA ASP A 100 -11.26 10.75 -3.33
C ASP A 100 -12.64 10.39 -3.92
N ALA A 101 -12.71 9.99 -5.18
CA ALA A 101 -13.98 9.80 -5.87
C ALA A 101 -14.71 8.46 -5.57
N LEU A 102 -14.06 7.48 -4.93
CA LEU A 102 -14.60 6.12 -4.79
C LEU A 102 -15.18 5.75 -3.42
N TRP A 103 -15.09 6.63 -2.42
CA TRP A 103 -15.49 6.30 -1.05
C TRP A 103 -16.29 7.44 -0.39
N THR A 104 -17.60 7.46 -0.64
CA THR A 104 -18.57 8.27 0.14
C THR A 104 -19.26 7.35 1.13
N GLU A 105 -19.00 7.50 2.42
CA GLU A 105 -19.87 7.00 3.50
C GLU A 105 -20.70 8.12 4.09
N PRO A 106 -21.91 7.82 4.63
CA PRO A 106 -22.90 8.83 4.94
C PRO A 106 -22.68 9.55 6.28
N ASN A 107 -23.09 10.72 6.28
CA ASN A 107 -23.12 11.96 6.99
C ASN A 107 -23.63 11.90 8.46
N ASP A 108 -22.90 12.56 9.40
CA ASP A 108 -23.43 13.11 10.63
C ASP A 108 -22.75 14.47 10.95
N LEU A 109 -23.53 15.49 11.11
CA LEU A 109 -23.11 16.91 11.09
C LEU A 109 -22.27 17.41 12.29
N GLU A 110 -22.30 16.75 13.44
CA GLU A 110 -21.46 17.11 14.61
C GLU A 110 -20.02 16.57 14.52
N LEU A 111 -19.77 15.63 13.60
CA LEU A 111 -18.45 15.07 13.32
C LEU A 111 -17.62 15.95 12.36
N LEU A 112 -18.22 16.95 11.72
CA LEU A 112 -17.60 17.71 10.63
C LEU A 112 -16.41 18.58 11.06
N GLU A 113 -16.47 19.25 12.20
CA GLU A 113 -15.35 20.12 12.66
C GLU A 113 -14.13 19.30 13.11
N GLU A 114 -14.33 18.15 13.76
CA GLU A 114 -13.25 17.22 14.09
C GLU A 114 -12.73 16.49 12.85
N LEU A 115 -13.60 16.18 11.90
CA LEU A 115 -13.26 15.57 10.62
C LEU A 115 -12.50 16.53 9.71
N GLU A 116 -12.86 17.82 9.65
CA GLU A 116 -12.12 18.84 8.88
C GLU A 116 -10.70 19.05 9.44
N ALA A 117 -10.52 19.08 10.76
CA ALA A 117 -9.21 19.18 11.38
C ALA A 117 -8.40 17.88 11.22
N ALA A 118 -9.06 16.72 11.19
CA ALA A 118 -8.43 15.42 10.94
C ALA A 118 -8.07 15.26 9.46
N ASN A 119 -8.95 15.67 8.55
CA ASN A 119 -8.71 15.69 7.11
C ASN A 119 -7.55 16.64 6.76
N SER A 120 -7.55 17.86 7.31
CA SER A 120 -6.43 18.80 7.11
C SER A 120 -5.08 18.26 7.60
N ARG A 121 -5.05 17.49 8.71
CA ARG A 121 -3.84 16.82 9.19
C ARG A 121 -3.46 15.63 8.32
N LYS A 122 -4.44 14.86 7.87
CA LYS A 122 -4.25 13.74 6.94
C LYS A 122 -3.72 14.23 5.60
N ASP A 123 -4.33 15.25 5.02
CA ASP A 123 -3.90 15.86 3.76
C ASP A 123 -2.49 16.46 3.84
N ARG A 124 -2.17 17.09 4.98
CA ARG A 124 -0.81 17.58 5.23
C ARG A 124 0.20 16.44 5.29
N LEU A 125 -0.13 15.34 5.97
CA LEU A 125 0.73 14.16 6.05
C LEU A 125 0.90 13.50 4.68
N GLN A 126 -0.17 13.37 3.90
CA GLN A 126 -0.12 12.83 2.55
C GLN A 126 0.79 13.66 1.64
N ARG A 127 0.65 14.99 1.66
CA ARG A 127 1.54 15.89 0.91
C ARG A 127 3.01 15.75 1.31
N LEU A 128 3.31 15.53 2.59
CA LEU A 128 4.66 15.29 3.06
C LEU A 128 5.18 13.92 2.60
N ILE A 129 4.34 12.89 2.64
CA ILE A 129 4.70 11.55 2.13
C ILE A 129 4.97 11.60 0.63
N ALA A 130 4.18 12.34 -0.15
CA ALA A 130 4.37 12.49 -1.59
C ALA A 130 5.72 13.14 -1.98
N GLN A 131 6.34 13.92 -1.08
CA GLN A 131 7.68 14.49 -1.28
C GLN A 131 8.82 13.51 -1.03
N LEU A 132 8.54 12.33 -0.47
CA LEU A 132 9.57 11.30 -0.27
C LEU A 132 9.93 10.62 -1.60
N PRO A 133 11.15 10.09 -1.75
CA PRO A 133 11.49 9.22 -2.87
C PRO A 133 10.54 8.02 -2.95
N PRO A 134 10.13 7.56 -4.16
CA PRO A 134 9.14 6.48 -4.34
C PRO A 134 9.40 5.22 -3.52
N ARG A 135 10.65 4.76 -3.44
CA ARG A 135 11.02 3.59 -2.63
C ARG A 135 10.83 3.81 -1.12
N GLN A 136 10.93 5.04 -0.63
CA GLN A 136 10.68 5.37 0.77
C GLN A 136 9.17 5.42 1.05
N GLN A 137 8.38 5.95 0.11
CA GLN A 137 6.90 5.93 0.18
C GLN A 137 6.39 4.48 0.24
N GLU A 138 6.86 3.63 -0.68
CA GLU A 138 6.50 2.21 -0.72
C GLU A 138 6.84 1.50 0.61
N ALA A 139 8.06 1.69 1.12
CA ALA A 139 8.49 1.08 2.37
C ALA A 139 7.64 1.52 3.57
N LEU A 140 7.26 2.81 3.65
CA LEU A 140 6.34 3.31 4.68
C LEU A 140 4.96 2.66 4.57
N LYS A 141 4.39 2.58 3.36
CA LYS A 141 3.09 1.96 3.14
C LYS A 141 3.09 0.50 3.57
N LEU A 142 4.06 -0.28 3.13
CA LEU A 142 4.20 -1.68 3.52
C LEU A 142 4.35 -1.83 5.05
N ARG A 143 5.08 -0.92 5.71
CA ARG A 143 5.29 -0.97 7.15
C ARG A 143 4.05 -0.59 7.96
N PHE A 144 3.41 0.54 7.66
CA PHE A 144 2.41 1.16 8.52
C PHE A 144 0.97 0.91 8.07
N VAL A 145 0.73 0.70 6.78
CA VAL A 145 -0.61 0.40 6.27
C VAL A 145 -0.83 -1.11 6.15
N GLU A 146 0.19 -1.82 5.64
CA GLU A 146 0.10 -3.27 5.43
C GLU A 146 0.65 -4.09 6.61
N ASN A 147 1.17 -3.42 7.67
CA ASN A 147 1.70 -4.02 8.90
C ASN A 147 2.80 -5.08 8.69
N MET A 148 3.61 -4.92 7.65
CA MET A 148 4.69 -5.86 7.33
C MET A 148 5.90 -5.66 8.24
N ASN A 149 6.58 -6.76 8.56
CA ASN A 149 7.91 -6.70 9.18
C ASN A 149 8.99 -6.41 8.11
N TYR A 150 10.22 -6.14 8.55
CA TYR A 150 11.28 -5.72 7.61
C TYR A 150 11.74 -6.83 6.66
N ASP A 151 11.62 -8.11 7.02
CA ASP A 151 11.89 -9.23 6.12
C ASP A 151 10.86 -9.28 4.98
N GLN A 152 9.58 -9.16 5.33
CA GLN A 152 8.48 -9.13 4.38
C GLN A 152 8.58 -7.92 3.43
N ILE A 153 8.93 -6.74 3.98
CA ILE A 153 9.19 -5.55 3.15
C ILE A 153 10.36 -5.77 2.21
N GLY A 154 11.44 -6.36 2.71
CA GLY A 154 12.61 -6.71 1.91
C GLY A 154 12.25 -7.65 0.76
N ASP A 155 11.44 -8.66 1.03
CA ASP A 155 10.99 -9.64 0.05
C ASP A 155 10.07 -9.02 -1.02
N VAL A 156 9.13 -8.14 -0.63
CA VAL A 156 8.25 -7.43 -1.58
C VAL A 156 9.03 -6.43 -2.43
N MET A 157 9.99 -5.72 -1.83
CA MET A 157 10.75 -4.66 -2.50
C MET A 157 12.01 -5.15 -3.21
N ASP A 158 12.30 -6.46 -3.14
CA ASP A 158 13.52 -7.07 -3.66
C ASP A 158 14.78 -6.37 -3.11
N VAL A 159 14.87 -6.30 -1.79
CA VAL A 159 16.02 -5.80 -1.04
C VAL A 159 16.25 -6.62 0.23
N ASN A 160 17.46 -6.58 0.79
CA ASN A 160 17.68 -7.22 2.08
C ASN A 160 16.96 -6.48 3.23
N GLN A 161 16.73 -7.19 4.34
CA GLN A 161 16.06 -6.69 5.54
C GLN A 161 16.66 -5.35 6.05
N GLN A 162 17.99 -5.25 6.07
CA GLN A 162 18.66 -4.03 6.54
C GLN A 162 18.38 -2.83 5.62
N SER A 163 18.33 -3.04 4.31
CA SER A 163 17.96 -2.01 3.34
C SER A 163 16.50 -1.58 3.52
N ALA A 164 15.57 -2.52 3.73
CA ALA A 164 14.17 -2.24 4.02
C ALA A 164 14.03 -1.39 5.31
N LYS A 165 14.74 -1.77 6.37
CA LYS A 165 14.79 -1.00 7.63
C LYS A 165 15.34 0.41 7.40
N ASN A 166 16.41 0.57 6.61
CA ASN A 166 17.00 1.87 6.29
C ASN A 166 16.06 2.75 5.47
N LEU A 167 15.29 2.18 4.53
CA LEU A 167 14.30 2.93 3.75
C LEU A 167 13.22 3.51 4.67
N VAL A 168 12.63 2.69 5.55
CA VAL A 168 11.63 3.13 6.52
C VAL A 168 12.22 4.17 7.47
N PHE A 169 13.40 3.92 8.02
CA PHE A 169 14.06 4.85 8.95
C PHE A 169 14.29 6.22 8.32
N ARG A 170 14.90 6.27 7.13
CA ARG A 170 15.16 7.54 6.41
C ARG A 170 13.86 8.27 6.06
N ALA A 171 12.80 7.55 5.71
CA ALA A 171 11.50 8.15 5.43
C ALA A 171 10.90 8.80 6.68
N VAL A 172 10.91 8.11 7.81
CA VAL A 172 10.42 8.62 9.11
C VAL A 172 11.26 9.81 9.56
N GLU A 173 12.57 9.76 9.43
CA GLU A 173 13.49 10.87 9.77
C GLU A 173 13.16 12.13 8.96
N LYS A 174 12.98 12.01 7.65
CA LYS A 174 12.59 13.14 6.80
C LYS A 174 11.24 13.73 7.22
N LEU A 175 10.22 12.89 7.40
CA LEU A 175 8.90 13.34 7.85
C LEU A 175 8.97 14.04 9.20
N ARG A 176 9.75 13.50 10.15
CA ARG A 176 9.98 14.11 11.46
C ARG A 176 10.64 15.48 11.32
N GLY A 177 11.67 15.61 10.47
CA GLY A 177 12.32 16.88 10.19
C GLY A 177 11.34 17.92 9.66
N TRP A 178 10.50 17.58 8.71
CA TRP A 178 9.51 18.49 8.12
C TRP A 178 8.36 18.88 9.06
N ILE A 179 8.05 18.04 10.05
CA ILE A 179 7.01 18.33 11.04
C ILE A 179 7.58 19.19 12.18
N ILE A 180 8.80 18.91 12.66
CA ILE A 180 9.39 19.53 13.86
C ILE A 180 10.10 20.85 13.53
N LEU A 181 10.81 20.95 12.41
CA LEU A 181 11.56 22.16 12.04
C LEU A 181 10.72 23.45 12.06
N PRO A 182 9.49 23.50 11.52
CA PRO A 182 8.67 24.71 11.57
C PRO A 182 8.33 25.15 12.99
N PHE A 183 8.16 24.19 13.92
CA PHE A 183 7.90 24.51 15.33
C PHE A 183 9.14 25.04 16.04
N LEU A 184 10.31 24.51 15.76
CA LEU A 184 11.56 24.97 16.34
C LEU A 184 11.92 26.37 15.86
N THR A 185 11.79 26.67 14.57
CA THR A 185 12.05 28.01 14.00
C THR A 185 11.07 29.05 14.53
N PHE A 186 9.77 28.68 14.66
CA PHE A 186 8.77 29.56 15.27
C PHE A 186 9.06 29.83 16.74
N PHE A 187 9.50 28.84 17.52
CA PHE A 187 9.83 28.96 18.92
C PHE A 187 11.07 29.81 19.15
N ILE A 188 12.12 29.64 18.34
CA ILE A 188 13.33 30.45 18.37
C ILE A 188 13.03 31.91 18.01
N PHE A 189 12.18 32.15 17.02
CA PHE A 189 11.77 33.50 16.63
C PHE A 189 10.95 34.19 17.72
N PHE A 190 10.17 33.45 18.50
CA PHE A 190 9.34 33.98 19.58
C PHE A 190 10.10 34.23 20.88
N ILE A 191 11.21 33.53 21.15
CA ILE A 191 12.08 33.73 22.34
C ILE A 191 13.05 34.87 22.14
N ASN A 192 13.42 35.20 20.88
CA ASN A 192 14.37 36.28 20.55
C ASN A 192 13.69 37.64 20.32
N LYS A 193 12.43 37.80 20.72
CA LYS A 193 11.68 39.05 20.72
C LYS A 193 11.33 39.51 22.15
#